data_af489cd506020230edf341a30b85f0c1
#
_entry.id   af489cd506020230edf341a30b85f0c1
#
_cell.length_a   1.000
_cell.length_b   1.000
_cell.length_c   1.000
_cell.angle_alpha   90.00
_cell.angle_beta   90.00
_cell.angle_gamma   90.00
#
_symmetry.space_group_name_H-M   'P 1'
#
loop_
_entity.id
_entity.type
_entity.pdbx_description
1 polymer ?
#
loop_
_entity_poly.entity_id
_entity_poly.type
_entity_poly.pdbx_seq_one_letter_code
_entity_poly.pdbx_strand_id
1 'polypeptide(L)'
;MGNNKGHCYTWNESIAKRGPNEISSCLLDFIKKQLKNGVKKIIFYSDNCGGQNRNRFVFSMFAYASKTFGIQILHRFLERGHTQNEGDSMHAVIESAKKRQSSIFTPDQWIMLIKMAKVTGQPYDVKEMSQKDFYNFNDITLTKNWATDASGKKFMISKVKQIEFLSSQPSNRN
;
A
#
# COMPACT_ATOMS: atom_id res chain seq x y z
N MET A 1 -13.74 -6.78 10.02
CA MET A 1 -13.42 -5.35 10.25
C MET A 1 -11.96 -5.24 10.60
N GLY A 2 -11.25 -4.20 10.15
CA GLY A 2 -9.87 -3.94 10.53
C GLY A 2 -9.78 -3.62 12.04
N ASN A 3 -8.59 -3.73 12.60
CA ASN A 3 -8.34 -3.50 14.03
C ASN A 3 -8.19 -2.00 14.40
N ASN A 4 -8.59 -1.08 13.52
CA ASN A 4 -8.44 0.38 13.65
C ASN A 4 -7.01 0.85 13.97
N LYS A 5 -6.02 0.05 13.62
CA LYS A 5 -4.61 0.37 13.81
C LYS A 5 -4.03 1.02 12.54
N GLY A 6 -3.57 2.25 12.65
CA GLY A 6 -2.88 2.92 11.55
C GLY A 6 -1.45 2.43 11.42
N HIS A 7 -1.03 2.13 10.19
CA HIS A 7 0.33 1.74 9.84
C HIS A 7 0.98 2.86 9.01
N CYS A 8 2.09 3.39 9.49
CA CYS A 8 2.85 4.44 8.82
C CYS A 8 4.21 3.88 8.40
N TYR A 9 4.57 4.12 7.14
CA TYR A 9 5.89 3.81 6.61
C TYR A 9 6.62 5.12 6.36
N THR A 10 7.80 5.26 6.91
CA THR A 10 8.60 6.49 6.84
C THR A 10 10.00 6.22 6.31
N TRP A 11 10.51 7.11 5.51
CA TRP A 11 11.91 7.14 5.07
C TRP A 11 12.28 8.55 4.64
N ASN A 12 13.55 8.85 4.60
CA ASN A 12 14.04 10.13 4.09
C ASN A 12 14.42 10.00 2.59
N GLU A 13 14.59 11.13 1.93
CA GLU A 13 14.85 11.20 0.49
C GLU A 13 16.20 10.61 0.06
N SER A 14 17.16 10.49 0.99
CA SER A 14 18.45 9.86 0.72
C SER A 14 18.35 8.32 0.66
N ILE A 15 17.32 7.74 1.25
CA ILE A 15 17.08 6.29 1.27
C ILE A 15 16.39 5.84 -0.02
N ALA A 16 15.30 6.51 -0.41
CA ALA A 16 14.53 6.15 -1.59
C ALA A 16 13.61 7.31 -2.04
N LYS A 17 13.13 7.22 -3.28
CA LYS A 17 12.11 8.14 -3.85
C LYS A 17 10.72 7.79 -3.32
N ARG A 18 9.69 8.48 -3.84
CA ARG A 18 8.26 8.18 -3.59
C ARG A 18 7.60 7.63 -4.84
N GLY A 19 8.19 6.61 -5.41
CA GLY A 19 7.73 5.99 -6.64
C GLY A 19 6.87 4.74 -6.40
N PRO A 20 6.42 4.11 -7.49
CA PRO A 20 5.57 2.92 -7.42
C PRO A 20 6.28 1.71 -6.81
N ASN A 21 7.60 1.60 -6.91
CA ASN A 21 8.38 0.53 -6.27
C ASN A 21 8.36 0.66 -4.75
N GLU A 22 8.55 1.87 -4.24
CA GLU A 22 8.56 2.16 -2.81
C GLU A 22 7.17 1.91 -2.20
N ILE A 23 6.13 2.42 -2.83
CA ILE A 23 4.74 2.16 -2.39
C ILE A 23 4.41 0.66 -2.43
N SER A 24 4.80 -0.04 -3.49
CA SER A 24 4.60 -1.49 -3.60
C SER A 24 5.35 -2.25 -2.49
N SER A 25 6.55 -1.80 -2.11
CA SER A 25 7.33 -2.41 -1.03
C SER A 25 6.66 -2.24 0.33
N CYS A 26 6.13 -1.06 0.64
CA CYS A 26 5.36 -0.81 1.85
C CYS A 26 4.10 -1.70 1.90
N LEU A 27 3.36 -1.79 0.81
CA LEU A 27 2.16 -2.63 0.70
C LEU A 27 2.51 -4.12 0.85
N LEU A 28 3.63 -4.57 0.28
CA LEU A 28 4.09 -5.96 0.43
C LEU A 28 4.48 -6.28 1.87
N ASP A 29 5.17 -5.36 2.56
CA ASP A 29 5.49 -5.52 3.99
C ASP A 29 4.21 -5.61 4.83
N PHE A 30 3.23 -4.75 4.56
CA PHE A 30 1.92 -4.80 5.21
C PHE A 30 1.23 -6.15 4.99
N ILE A 31 1.19 -6.64 3.74
CA ILE A 31 0.60 -7.94 3.41
C ILE A 31 1.30 -9.06 4.20
N LYS A 32 2.64 -9.07 4.23
CA LYS A 32 3.43 -10.06 5.00
C LYS A 32 3.10 -10.02 6.50
N LYS A 33 2.90 -8.82 7.08
CA LYS A 33 2.44 -8.66 8.46
C LYS A 33 1.05 -9.28 8.68
N GLN A 34 0.10 -9.00 7.79
CA GLN A 34 -1.27 -9.54 7.91
C GLN A 34 -1.31 -11.07 7.75
N LEU A 35 -0.45 -11.62 6.90
CA LEU A 35 -0.32 -13.08 6.76
C LEU A 35 0.13 -13.76 8.06
N LYS A 36 1.07 -13.16 8.79
CA LYS A 36 1.49 -13.65 10.13
C LYS A 36 0.34 -13.66 11.13
N ASN A 37 -0.65 -12.76 10.94
CA ASN A 37 -1.87 -12.70 11.74
C ASN A 37 -2.98 -13.64 11.22
N GLY A 38 -2.69 -14.52 10.26
CA GLY A 38 -3.65 -15.49 9.72
C GLY A 38 -4.65 -14.92 8.72
N VAL A 39 -4.47 -13.68 8.25
CA VAL A 39 -5.39 -13.06 7.27
C VAL A 39 -5.29 -13.75 5.92
N LYS A 40 -6.44 -14.17 5.36
CA LYS A 40 -6.55 -14.85 4.06
C LYS A 40 -7.05 -13.94 2.94
N LYS A 41 -7.69 -12.81 3.27
CA LYS A 41 -8.22 -11.84 2.32
C LYS A 41 -7.99 -10.43 2.80
N ILE A 42 -7.49 -9.56 1.91
CA ILE A 42 -7.31 -8.13 2.17
C ILE A 42 -8.10 -7.34 1.12
N ILE A 43 -8.80 -6.30 1.58
CA ILE A 43 -9.46 -5.34 0.71
C ILE A 43 -8.76 -3.99 0.91
N PHE A 44 -8.13 -3.49 -0.16
CA PHE A 44 -7.54 -2.16 -0.19
C PHE A 44 -8.51 -1.16 -0.80
N TYR A 45 -8.57 0.01 -0.22
CA TYR A 45 -9.21 1.19 -0.78
C TYR A 45 -8.15 2.28 -0.94
N SER A 46 -8.11 2.94 -2.08
CA SER A 46 -7.18 4.05 -2.33
C SER A 46 -7.80 5.10 -3.25
N ASP A 47 -7.17 6.26 -3.30
CA ASP A 47 -7.43 7.25 -4.33
C ASP A 47 -7.00 6.76 -5.72
N ASN A 48 -7.21 7.61 -6.71
CA ASN A 48 -6.93 7.33 -8.13
C ASN A 48 -5.52 7.75 -8.55
N CYS A 49 -4.58 7.98 -7.64
CA CYS A 49 -3.24 8.42 -7.98
C CYS A 49 -2.50 7.38 -8.82
N GLY A 50 -2.32 7.66 -10.13
CA GLY A 50 -1.67 6.73 -11.07
C GLY A 50 -0.20 6.48 -10.74
N GLY A 51 0.51 7.49 -10.22
CA GLY A 51 1.91 7.37 -9.85
C GLY A 51 2.16 6.51 -8.60
N GLN A 52 1.15 6.35 -7.75
CA GLN A 52 1.29 5.65 -6.48
C GLN A 52 0.43 4.39 -6.37
N ASN A 53 -0.87 4.48 -6.67
CA ASN A 53 -1.84 3.44 -6.34
C ASN A 53 -2.39 2.70 -7.56
N ARG A 54 -2.74 3.41 -8.65
CA ARG A 54 -3.36 2.85 -9.86
C ARG A 54 -2.34 2.68 -10.97
N ASN A 55 -1.44 1.72 -10.84
CA ASN A 55 -0.40 1.48 -11.82
C ASN A 55 -0.02 0.00 -11.92
N ARG A 56 0.71 -0.33 -12.99
CA ARG A 56 1.15 -1.69 -13.28
C ARG A 56 2.08 -2.29 -12.23
N PHE A 57 2.83 -1.49 -11.49
CA PHE A 57 3.75 -1.98 -10.46
C PHE A 57 3.00 -2.52 -9.24
N VAL A 58 2.06 -1.74 -8.72
CA VAL A 58 1.19 -2.17 -7.61
C VAL A 58 0.37 -3.40 -8.01
N PHE A 59 -0.17 -3.44 -9.24
CA PHE A 59 -0.92 -4.59 -9.73
C PHE A 59 -0.05 -5.84 -9.88
N SER A 60 1.18 -5.70 -10.39
CA SER A 60 2.14 -6.81 -10.48
C SER A 60 2.53 -7.33 -9.11
N MET A 61 2.78 -6.43 -8.16
CA MET A 61 3.08 -6.81 -6.78
C MET A 61 1.90 -7.54 -6.12
N PHE A 62 0.67 -7.10 -6.29
CA PHE A 62 -0.51 -7.80 -5.77
C PHE A 62 -0.69 -9.18 -6.42
N ALA A 63 -0.49 -9.29 -7.73
CA ALA A 63 -0.52 -10.58 -8.42
C ALA A 63 0.57 -11.55 -7.89
N TYR A 64 1.77 -11.04 -7.68
CA TYR A 64 2.86 -11.79 -7.07
C TYR A 64 2.50 -12.24 -5.64
N ALA A 65 2.05 -11.32 -4.80
CA ALA A 65 1.70 -11.62 -3.40
C ALA A 65 0.56 -12.64 -3.30
N SER A 66 -0.48 -12.47 -4.12
CA SER A 66 -1.61 -13.40 -4.18
C SER A 66 -1.16 -14.81 -4.56
N LYS A 67 -0.36 -14.93 -5.61
CA LYS A 67 0.15 -16.21 -6.10
C LYS A 67 1.12 -16.88 -5.12
N THR A 68 2.07 -16.09 -4.57
CA THR A 68 3.16 -16.62 -3.74
C THR A 68 2.69 -16.99 -2.34
N PHE A 69 1.79 -16.19 -1.76
CA PHE A 69 1.38 -16.36 -0.36
C PHE A 69 -0.03 -16.96 -0.21
N GLY A 70 -0.72 -17.25 -1.30
CA GLY A 70 -2.08 -17.82 -1.25
C GLY A 70 -3.12 -16.87 -0.66
N ILE A 71 -2.91 -15.54 -0.75
CA ILE A 71 -3.81 -14.53 -0.19
C ILE A 71 -4.70 -13.93 -1.28
N GLN A 72 -6.00 -13.76 -0.99
CA GLN A 72 -6.91 -13.04 -1.87
C GLN A 72 -6.76 -11.54 -1.65
N ILE A 73 -6.57 -10.77 -2.72
CA ILE A 73 -6.43 -9.32 -2.65
C ILE A 73 -7.47 -8.67 -3.55
N LEU A 74 -8.28 -7.77 -2.99
CA LEU A 74 -9.20 -6.91 -3.73
C LEU A 74 -8.75 -5.47 -3.55
N HIS A 75 -8.54 -4.74 -4.66
CA HIS A 75 -8.21 -3.32 -4.63
C HIS A 75 -9.34 -2.51 -5.29
N ARG A 76 -9.89 -1.56 -4.56
CA ARG A 76 -10.95 -0.65 -4.99
C ARG A 76 -10.45 0.77 -5.01
N PHE A 77 -10.80 1.49 -6.07
CA PHE A 77 -10.45 2.90 -6.22
C PHE A 77 -11.65 3.78 -5.88
N LEU A 78 -11.43 4.74 -4.98
CA LEU A 78 -12.44 5.71 -4.56
C LEU A 78 -12.81 6.63 -5.73
N GLU A 79 -14.07 7.01 -5.83
CA GLU A 79 -14.51 7.94 -6.87
C GLU A 79 -14.07 9.38 -6.54
N ARG A 80 -13.84 10.17 -7.58
CA ARG A 80 -13.49 11.60 -7.39
C ARG A 80 -14.62 12.31 -6.66
N GLY A 81 -14.28 13.12 -5.65
CA GLY A 81 -15.24 13.82 -4.79
C GLY A 81 -15.70 13.01 -3.56
N HIS A 82 -15.39 11.72 -3.49
CA HIS A 82 -15.67 10.85 -2.33
C HIS A 82 -14.39 10.12 -1.88
N THR A 83 -13.27 10.85 -1.86
CA THR A 83 -11.95 10.28 -1.57
C THR A 83 -11.55 10.36 -0.11
N GLN A 84 -12.36 11.00 0.75
CA GLN A 84 -12.08 11.09 2.18
C GLN A 84 -12.08 9.69 2.79
N ASN A 85 -10.97 9.33 3.40
CA ASN A 85 -10.74 8.01 3.98
C ASN A 85 -9.96 8.10 5.31
N GLU A 86 -9.74 6.96 5.93
CA GLU A 86 -9.01 6.88 7.20
C GLU A 86 -7.58 7.43 7.09
N GLY A 87 -6.95 7.33 5.91
CA GLY A 87 -5.62 7.90 5.64
C GLY A 87 -5.63 9.42 5.76
N ASP A 88 -6.65 10.09 5.23
CA ASP A 88 -6.80 11.55 5.35
C ASP A 88 -6.97 11.95 6.82
N SER A 89 -7.73 11.17 7.58
CA SER A 89 -7.89 11.38 9.02
C SER A 89 -6.56 11.20 9.76
N MET A 90 -5.75 10.21 9.41
CA MET A 90 -4.42 10.01 9.97
C MET A 90 -3.49 11.20 9.65
N HIS A 91 -3.48 11.67 8.40
CA HIS A 91 -2.71 12.85 8.00
C HIS A 91 -3.12 14.09 8.78
N ALA A 92 -4.41 14.34 8.94
CA ALA A 92 -4.92 15.48 9.72
C ALA A 92 -4.47 15.43 11.19
N VAL A 93 -4.46 14.25 11.81
CA VAL A 93 -3.98 14.04 13.19
C VAL A 93 -2.48 14.34 13.29
N ILE A 94 -1.67 13.82 12.35
CA ILE A 94 -0.21 14.06 12.31
C ILE A 94 0.09 15.53 12.08
N GLU A 95 -0.59 16.20 11.14
CA GLU A 95 -0.44 17.63 10.88
C GLU A 95 -0.84 18.49 12.10
N SER A 96 -1.89 18.11 12.80
CA SER A 96 -2.28 18.77 14.05
C SER A 96 -1.22 18.60 15.13
N ALA A 97 -0.61 17.43 15.26
CA ALA A 97 0.49 17.20 16.17
C ALA A 97 1.73 18.04 15.81
N LYS A 98 2.06 18.13 14.51
CA LYS A 98 3.15 18.95 14.00
C LYS A 98 2.96 20.43 14.34
N LYS A 99 1.77 20.97 14.17
CA LYS A 99 1.47 22.39 14.47
C LYS A 99 1.72 22.77 15.94
N ARG A 100 1.71 21.79 16.85
CA ARG A 100 2.00 21.99 18.28
C ARG A 100 3.50 21.99 18.61
N GLN A 101 4.36 21.63 17.64
CA GLN A 101 5.80 21.61 17.80
C GLN A 101 6.40 22.90 17.22
N SER A 102 7.38 23.48 17.91
CA SER A 102 8.06 24.69 17.45
C SER A 102 8.92 24.45 16.21
N SER A 103 9.64 23.32 16.18
CA SER A 103 10.49 22.93 15.05
C SER A 103 10.77 21.42 15.08
N ILE A 104 10.96 20.82 13.91
CA ILE A 104 11.34 19.42 13.73
C ILE A 104 12.55 19.42 12.81
N PHE A 105 13.71 18.99 13.31
CA PHE A 105 14.99 19.10 12.62
C PHE A 105 15.51 17.76 12.11
N THR A 106 15.08 16.63 12.69
CA THR A 106 15.63 15.32 12.36
C THR A 106 14.55 14.31 11.97
N PRO A 107 14.90 13.29 11.17
CA PRO A 107 13.96 12.20 10.86
C PRO A 107 13.42 11.49 12.11
N ASP A 108 14.25 11.29 13.13
CA ASP A 108 13.83 10.65 14.39
C ASP A 108 12.75 11.44 15.12
N GLN A 109 12.84 12.76 15.10
CA GLN A 109 11.81 13.64 15.66
C GLN A 109 10.48 13.48 14.93
N TRP A 110 10.50 13.31 13.59
CA TRP A 110 9.31 13.01 12.81
C TRP A 110 8.71 11.66 13.19
N ILE A 111 9.53 10.63 13.31
CA ILE A 111 9.07 9.28 13.71
C ILE A 111 8.43 9.32 15.09
N MET A 112 9.06 10.01 16.05
CA MET A 112 8.52 10.17 17.39
C MET A 112 7.20 10.95 17.38
N LEU A 113 7.14 12.06 16.62
CA LEU A 113 5.91 12.82 16.46
C LEU A 113 4.76 11.96 15.93
N ILE A 114 5.00 11.17 14.87
CA ILE A 114 3.97 10.31 14.29
C ILE A 114 3.49 9.27 15.31
N LYS A 115 4.40 8.63 16.04
CA LYS A 115 4.06 7.66 17.09
C LYS A 115 3.19 8.26 18.17
N MET A 116 3.44 9.52 18.53
CA MET A 116 2.75 10.24 19.61
C MET A 116 1.57 11.10 19.12
N ALA A 117 1.35 11.21 17.81
CA ALA A 117 0.33 12.10 17.25
C ALA A 117 -1.08 11.75 17.72
N LYS A 118 -1.38 10.46 17.87
CA LYS A 118 -2.69 9.97 18.27
C LYS A 118 -2.80 9.94 19.78
N VAL A 119 -3.59 10.87 20.34
CA VAL A 119 -3.76 11.05 21.78
C VAL A 119 -4.71 10.01 22.40
N THR A 120 -5.71 9.54 21.63
CA THR A 120 -6.72 8.58 22.09
C THR A 120 -6.72 7.32 21.22
N GLY A 121 -6.95 6.17 21.84
CA GLY A 121 -6.95 4.87 21.16
C GLY A 121 -5.55 4.30 20.95
N GLN A 122 -5.40 3.37 20.01
CA GLN A 122 -4.11 2.74 19.75
C GLN A 122 -3.16 3.68 18.98
N PRO A 123 -1.89 3.80 19.40
CA PRO A 123 -0.90 4.59 18.66
C PRO A 123 -0.64 4.00 17.28
N TYR A 124 -0.14 4.83 16.37
CA TYR A 124 0.26 4.38 15.05
C TYR A 124 1.43 3.40 15.11
N ASP A 125 1.38 2.37 14.27
CA ASP A 125 2.50 1.46 14.04
C ASP A 125 3.41 2.10 12.98
N VAL A 126 4.55 2.62 13.41
CA VAL A 126 5.48 3.33 12.54
C VAL A 126 6.66 2.43 12.24
N LYS A 127 6.86 2.10 10.96
CA LYS A 127 8.04 1.41 10.45
C LYS A 127 8.92 2.40 9.70
N GLU A 128 10.14 2.58 10.14
CA GLU A 128 11.19 3.23 9.37
C GLU A 128 11.71 2.25 8.32
N MET A 129 11.70 2.69 7.06
CA MET A 129 12.16 1.91 5.92
C MET A 129 13.62 2.25 5.62
N SER A 130 14.43 1.23 5.45
CA SER A 130 15.81 1.31 4.98
C SER A 130 15.89 0.90 3.52
N GLN A 131 17.01 1.18 2.87
CA GLN A 131 17.23 0.85 1.44
C GLN A 131 16.97 -0.63 1.13
N LYS A 132 17.33 -1.55 2.04
CA LYS A 132 17.10 -3.00 1.92
C LYS A 132 15.62 -3.43 1.98
N ASP A 133 14.73 -2.56 2.45
CA ASP A 133 13.30 -2.84 2.53
C ASP A 133 12.57 -2.55 1.21
N PHE A 134 13.25 -1.89 0.26
CA PHE A 134 12.67 -1.56 -1.04
C PHE A 134 13.05 -2.58 -2.10
N TYR A 135 12.04 -3.07 -2.80
CA TYR A 135 12.16 -4.03 -3.90
C TYR A 135 12.00 -3.36 -5.25
N ASN A 136 12.70 -3.87 -6.24
CA ASN A 136 12.50 -3.50 -7.64
C ASN A 136 11.47 -4.44 -8.28
N PHE A 137 10.31 -3.91 -8.63
CA PHE A 137 9.24 -4.69 -9.27
C PHE A 137 9.27 -4.60 -10.81
N ASN A 138 10.30 -4.01 -11.41
CA ASN A 138 10.39 -3.88 -12.87
C ASN A 138 10.28 -5.23 -13.57
N ASP A 139 11.04 -6.22 -13.14
CA ASP A 139 11.13 -7.52 -13.81
C ASP A 139 9.76 -8.21 -13.87
N ILE A 140 9.05 -8.30 -12.75
CA ILE A 140 7.72 -8.91 -12.74
C ILE A 140 6.66 -8.07 -13.46
N THR A 141 6.88 -6.77 -13.59
CA THR A 141 5.97 -5.85 -14.30
C THR A 141 6.14 -5.98 -15.82
N LEU A 142 7.36 -6.14 -16.29
CA LEU A 142 7.69 -6.29 -17.72
C LEU A 142 7.23 -7.63 -18.30
N THR A 143 7.08 -8.67 -17.49
CA THR A 143 6.60 -10.00 -17.95
C THR A 143 5.12 -10.03 -18.30
N LYS A 144 4.37 -8.95 -18.06
CA LYS A 144 2.91 -8.90 -18.27
C LYS A 144 2.54 -7.90 -19.35
N ASN A 145 1.57 -8.29 -20.18
CA ASN A 145 0.94 -7.38 -21.12
C ASN A 145 -0.09 -6.50 -20.38
N TRP A 146 0.16 -5.21 -20.33
CA TRP A 146 -0.73 -4.22 -19.70
C TRP A 146 -1.49 -3.38 -20.73
N ALA A 147 -1.35 -3.68 -22.03
CA ALA A 147 -2.01 -2.95 -23.11
C ALA A 147 -3.35 -3.56 -23.53
N THR A 148 -3.49 -4.88 -23.41
CA THR A 148 -4.68 -5.61 -23.84
C THR A 148 -5.17 -6.59 -22.75
N ASP A 149 -6.47 -6.87 -22.78
CA ASP A 149 -7.06 -7.94 -21.96
C ASP A 149 -6.89 -9.33 -22.62
N ALA A 150 -7.43 -10.38 -22.00
CA ALA A 150 -7.35 -11.74 -22.52
C ALA A 150 -8.05 -11.95 -23.86
N SER A 151 -8.97 -11.07 -24.27
CA SER A 151 -9.64 -11.08 -25.56
C SER A 151 -8.89 -10.26 -26.63
N GLY A 152 -7.74 -9.65 -26.29
CA GLY A 152 -6.97 -8.77 -27.17
C GLY A 152 -7.51 -7.34 -27.25
N LYS A 153 -8.55 -7.00 -26.50
CA LYS A 153 -9.13 -5.67 -26.46
C LYS A 153 -8.26 -4.73 -25.63
N LYS A 154 -8.17 -3.47 -26.03
CA LYS A 154 -7.39 -2.44 -25.34
C LYS A 154 -7.79 -2.33 -23.88
N PHE A 155 -6.82 -2.53 -22.99
CA PHE A 155 -6.97 -2.39 -21.54
C PHE A 155 -6.41 -1.06 -21.05
N MET A 156 -7.19 -0.30 -20.29
CA MET A 156 -6.79 0.99 -19.75
C MET A 156 -6.76 0.95 -18.22
N ILE A 157 -5.58 0.88 -17.62
CA ILE A 157 -5.38 0.88 -16.15
C ILE A 157 -6.09 2.07 -15.49
N SER A 158 -6.08 3.24 -16.13
CA SER A 158 -6.73 4.45 -15.60
C SER A 158 -8.26 4.35 -15.47
N LYS A 159 -8.89 3.38 -16.12
CA LYS A 159 -10.34 3.13 -16.06
C LYS A 159 -10.73 2.01 -15.10
N VAL A 160 -9.76 1.33 -14.50
CA VAL A 160 -10.04 0.26 -13.54
C VAL A 160 -10.67 0.85 -12.28
N LYS A 161 -11.87 0.42 -11.92
CA LYS A 161 -12.55 0.81 -10.68
C LYS A 161 -12.24 -0.14 -9.53
N GLN A 162 -12.07 -1.42 -9.85
CA GLN A 162 -11.58 -2.43 -8.91
C GLN A 162 -10.84 -3.52 -9.66
N ILE A 163 -9.95 -4.20 -8.95
CA ILE A 163 -9.21 -5.35 -9.45
C ILE A 163 -9.07 -6.39 -8.33
N GLU A 164 -9.27 -7.65 -8.67
CA GLU A 164 -9.17 -8.76 -7.75
C GLU A 164 -8.06 -9.71 -8.17
N PHE A 165 -7.25 -10.12 -7.22
CA PHE A 165 -6.20 -11.12 -7.37
C PHE A 165 -6.58 -12.34 -6.54
N LEU A 166 -6.87 -13.44 -7.23
CA LEU A 166 -7.24 -14.70 -6.62
C LEU A 166 -5.98 -15.55 -6.41
N SER A 167 -5.85 -16.13 -5.23
CA SER A 167 -4.89 -17.20 -5.05
C SER A 167 -5.34 -18.37 -5.94
N SER A 168 -4.46 -18.85 -6.82
CA SER A 168 -4.67 -20.14 -7.44
C SER A 168 -4.67 -21.18 -6.32
N GLN A 169 -5.84 -21.66 -5.91
CA GLN A 169 -5.87 -22.91 -5.13
C GLN A 169 -5.19 -23.99 -5.99
N PRO A 170 -4.30 -24.81 -5.40
CA PRO A 170 -3.91 -26.01 -6.09
C PRO A 170 -5.22 -26.76 -6.38
N SER A 171 -5.52 -26.96 -7.67
CA SER A 171 -6.59 -27.86 -8.06
C SER A 171 -6.30 -29.19 -7.39
N ASN A 172 -7.12 -29.60 -6.42
CA ASN A 172 -7.18 -30.97 -5.97
C ASN A 172 -7.51 -31.81 -7.20
N ARG A 173 -6.49 -32.29 -7.88
CA ARG A 173 -6.62 -33.41 -8.80
C ARG A 173 -6.69 -34.64 -7.90
N ASN A 174 -7.92 -35.09 -7.64
CA ASN A 174 -8.17 -36.47 -7.24
C ASN A 174 -7.79 -37.39 -8.41
#